data_eacec5381ef9a25a8ac2d71886a58774
#
_entry.id   eacec5381ef9a25a8ac2d71886a58774
#
_cell.length_a   1.000
_cell.length_b   1.000
_cell.length_c   1.000
_cell.angle_alpha   90.00
_cell.angle_beta   90.00
_cell.angle_gamma   90.00
#
_symmetry.space_group_name_H-M   'P 1'
#
loop_
_entity.id
_entity.type
_entity.pdbx_description
1 polymer ?
#
loop_
_entity_poly.entity_id
_entity_poly.type
_entity_poly.pdbx_seq_one_letter_code
_entity_poly.pdbx_strand_id
1 'polypeptide(L)'
;DYLWDDARGACFDRDKNHRPQSVLTHNTLRCMYWNSLPAPLAARFVKEHLCNPAEFWTPMPLPSVAVNDPLFRNVTTNNWSGQAEALTYQRAIRALENYGFYMLIPTLGRKLMQAIGPECRFVQQYDPFTGTPPVICEPGQPPQDAYGPAMLSVLEYTARLYGVSPVRDTLVWGSCSGAACRYTQTVNDHSWEIVNSGHGAEAFVDGRKVFTAGPDLRITTDLQGHILRADRYGQDADVHDIKL
;
A
#
# COMPACT_ATOMS: atom_id res chain seq x y z
N ASP A 1 12.07 -14.79 -14.50
CA ASP A 1 12.11 -16.26 -14.68
C ASP A 1 12.94 -16.99 -13.61
N TYR A 2 14.03 -16.40 -13.09
CA TYR A 2 14.89 -17.16 -12.14
C TYR A 2 14.24 -17.35 -10.75
N LEU A 3 13.54 -16.34 -10.24
CA LEU A 3 12.87 -16.43 -8.91
C LEU A 3 11.44 -16.95 -9.01
N TRP A 4 10.80 -16.86 -10.18
CA TRP A 4 9.42 -17.25 -10.35
C TRP A 4 9.27 -18.78 -10.35
N ASP A 5 8.33 -19.28 -9.56
CA ASP A 5 7.91 -20.67 -9.54
C ASP A 5 6.51 -20.77 -10.15
N ASP A 6 6.43 -21.32 -11.35
CA ASP A 6 5.18 -21.38 -12.09
C ASP A 6 4.15 -22.33 -11.45
N ALA A 7 4.60 -23.38 -10.79
CA ALA A 7 3.70 -24.30 -10.10
C ALA A 7 3.05 -23.65 -8.86
N ARG A 8 3.76 -22.71 -8.21
CA ARG A 8 3.31 -22.04 -6.99
C ARG A 8 2.84 -20.61 -7.19
N GLY A 9 2.94 -20.04 -8.40
CA GLY A 9 2.41 -18.70 -8.73
C GLY A 9 3.06 -17.51 -8.01
N ALA A 10 4.31 -17.64 -7.54
CA ALA A 10 5.01 -16.59 -6.80
C ALA A 10 6.53 -16.63 -7.03
N CYS A 11 7.22 -15.56 -6.63
CA CYS A 11 8.68 -15.54 -6.57
C CYS A 11 9.16 -16.13 -5.25
N PHE A 12 10.16 -16.99 -5.33
CA PHE A 12 10.81 -17.62 -4.16
C PHE A 12 12.30 -17.30 -4.15
N ASP A 13 12.82 -16.98 -2.98
CA ASP A 13 14.25 -16.82 -2.77
C ASP A 13 14.97 -18.16 -3.05
N ARG A 14 16.27 -18.08 -3.38
CA ARG A 14 17.09 -19.24 -3.66
C ARG A 14 18.23 -19.35 -2.65
N ASP A 15 18.56 -20.58 -2.29
CA ASP A 15 19.73 -20.84 -1.46
C ASP A 15 21.04 -20.70 -2.26
N LYS A 16 22.18 -20.89 -1.60
CA LYS A 16 23.51 -20.85 -2.21
C LYS A 16 23.75 -21.88 -3.33
N ASN A 17 22.91 -22.91 -3.41
CA ASN A 17 22.94 -23.93 -4.44
C ASN A 17 21.87 -23.73 -5.52
N HIS A 18 21.28 -22.53 -5.58
CA HIS A 18 20.21 -22.14 -6.51
C HIS A 18 18.89 -22.92 -6.32
N ARG A 19 18.67 -23.57 -5.19
CA ARG A 19 17.43 -24.29 -4.89
C ARG A 19 16.38 -23.31 -4.35
N PRO A 20 15.13 -23.37 -4.85
CA PRO A 20 14.08 -22.51 -4.34
C PRO A 20 13.79 -22.81 -2.88
N GLN A 21 13.62 -21.76 -2.08
CA GLN A 21 13.13 -21.87 -0.71
C GLN A 21 11.65 -22.30 -0.73
N SER A 22 11.20 -22.95 0.32
CA SER A 22 9.81 -23.41 0.41
C SER A 22 8.85 -22.32 0.91
N VAL A 23 9.36 -21.35 1.66
CA VAL A 23 8.54 -20.36 2.35
C VAL A 23 7.90 -19.35 1.38
N LEU A 24 6.59 -19.18 1.51
CA LEU A 24 5.85 -18.17 0.75
C LEU A 24 5.88 -16.82 1.50
N THR A 25 6.62 -15.88 0.94
CA THR A 25 6.77 -14.52 1.49
C THR A 25 6.10 -13.48 0.58
N HIS A 26 5.87 -12.28 1.10
CA HIS A 26 5.40 -11.15 0.32
C HIS A 26 6.45 -10.59 -0.68
N ASN A 27 7.63 -11.21 -0.79
CA ASN A 27 8.75 -10.66 -1.58
C ASN A 27 8.48 -10.53 -3.08
N THR A 28 7.47 -11.21 -3.63
CA THR A 28 7.02 -10.96 -5.01
C THR A 28 6.62 -9.49 -5.22
N LEU A 29 6.12 -8.79 -4.18
CA LEU A 29 5.87 -7.34 -4.24
C LEU A 29 7.14 -6.52 -4.53
N ARG A 30 8.33 -7.00 -4.16
CA ARG A 30 9.59 -6.31 -4.47
C ARG A 30 9.90 -6.38 -5.96
N CYS A 31 9.63 -7.50 -6.60
CA CYS A 31 9.73 -7.63 -8.06
C CYS A 31 8.74 -6.71 -8.76
N MET A 32 7.51 -6.63 -8.25
CA MET A 32 6.49 -5.71 -8.74
C MET A 32 6.88 -4.24 -8.52
N TYR A 33 7.44 -3.90 -7.37
CA TYR A 33 7.91 -2.53 -7.07
C TYR A 33 8.94 -2.03 -8.09
N TRP A 34 9.83 -2.91 -8.54
CA TRP A 34 10.84 -2.59 -9.55
C TRP A 34 10.35 -2.79 -10.99
N ASN A 35 9.06 -3.15 -11.17
CA ASN A 35 8.47 -3.46 -12.47
C ASN A 35 9.26 -4.53 -13.26
N SER A 36 9.83 -5.49 -12.54
CA SER A 36 10.68 -6.53 -13.10
C SER A 36 9.96 -7.87 -13.33
N LEU A 37 8.67 -7.94 -12.98
CA LEU A 37 7.83 -9.10 -13.19
C LEU A 37 6.93 -8.88 -14.43
N PRO A 38 6.77 -9.85 -15.34
CA PRO A 38 5.79 -9.76 -16.41
C PRO A 38 4.37 -9.54 -15.87
N ALA A 39 3.59 -8.68 -16.52
CA ALA A 39 2.24 -8.30 -16.04
C ALA A 39 1.30 -9.51 -15.79
N PRO A 40 1.27 -10.57 -16.63
CA PRO A 40 0.45 -11.75 -16.35
C PRO A 40 0.85 -12.47 -15.06
N LEU A 41 2.15 -12.52 -14.73
CA LEU A 41 2.65 -13.17 -13.52
C LEU A 41 2.33 -12.30 -12.28
N ALA A 42 2.44 -10.99 -12.40
CA ALA A 42 2.02 -10.07 -11.34
C ALA A 42 0.52 -10.20 -11.04
N ALA A 43 -0.31 -10.25 -12.10
CA ALA A 43 -1.75 -10.46 -11.96
C ALA A 43 -2.08 -11.79 -11.29
N ARG A 44 -1.38 -12.85 -11.66
CA ARG A 44 -1.54 -14.15 -11.04
C ARG A 44 -1.20 -14.12 -9.55
N PHE A 45 -0.04 -13.54 -9.17
CA PHE A 45 0.34 -13.39 -7.77
C PHE A 45 -0.69 -12.58 -6.98
N VAL A 46 -1.17 -11.47 -7.51
CA VAL A 46 -2.17 -10.63 -6.84
C VAL A 46 -3.45 -11.43 -6.60
N LYS A 47 -3.92 -12.18 -7.58
CA LYS A 47 -5.15 -12.96 -7.49
C LYS A 47 -5.03 -14.18 -6.58
N GLU A 48 -3.98 -14.98 -6.75
CA GLU A 48 -3.85 -16.27 -6.07
C GLU A 48 -3.33 -16.13 -4.64
N HIS A 49 -2.48 -15.12 -4.36
CA HIS A 49 -1.77 -14.97 -3.10
C HIS A 49 -2.08 -13.66 -2.38
N LEU A 50 -1.78 -12.50 -3.01
CA LEU A 50 -1.88 -11.21 -2.32
C LEU A 50 -3.29 -10.95 -1.78
N CYS A 51 -4.31 -11.23 -2.58
CA CYS A 51 -5.71 -11.06 -2.24
C CYS A 51 -6.34 -12.28 -1.55
N ASN A 52 -5.54 -13.28 -1.18
CA ASN A 52 -6.00 -14.49 -0.50
C ASN A 52 -6.05 -14.26 1.01
N PRO A 53 -7.24 -14.30 1.67
CA PRO A 53 -7.35 -14.11 3.11
C PRO A 53 -6.69 -15.24 3.92
N ALA A 54 -6.48 -16.42 3.33
CA ALA A 54 -5.75 -17.51 3.96
C ALA A 54 -4.22 -17.34 3.84
N GLU A 55 -3.73 -16.27 3.22
CA GLU A 55 -2.30 -16.02 2.99
C GLU A 55 -1.91 -14.58 3.38
N PHE A 56 -2.13 -13.60 2.49
CA PHE A 56 -1.66 -12.22 2.68
C PHE A 56 -2.75 -11.19 2.90
N TRP A 57 -4.02 -11.49 2.58
CA TRP A 57 -5.14 -10.56 2.76
C TRP A 57 -5.84 -10.72 4.11
N THR A 58 -5.06 -10.75 5.16
CA THR A 58 -5.50 -10.83 6.54
C THR A 58 -6.21 -9.54 7.00
N PRO A 59 -6.86 -9.51 8.17
CA PRO A 59 -7.42 -8.27 8.75
C PRO A 59 -6.44 -7.08 8.74
N MET A 60 -5.16 -7.29 9.06
CA MET A 60 -4.06 -6.38 8.77
C MET A 60 -3.21 -7.02 7.66
N PRO A 61 -3.40 -6.64 6.37
CA PRO A 61 -2.78 -7.33 5.23
C PRO A 61 -1.26 -7.25 5.20
N LEU A 62 -0.70 -8.04 4.31
CA LEU A 62 0.72 -8.11 4.00
C LEU A 62 1.59 -8.62 5.15
N PRO A 63 1.22 -9.73 5.83
CA PRO A 63 2.18 -10.42 6.69
C PRO A 63 3.43 -10.78 5.89
N SER A 64 4.59 -10.80 6.55
CA SER A 64 5.87 -11.06 5.87
C SER A 64 6.00 -12.48 5.34
N VAL A 65 5.31 -13.42 5.96
CA VAL A 65 5.12 -14.82 5.52
C VAL A 65 3.63 -15.10 5.44
N ALA A 66 3.19 -15.85 4.44
CA ALA A 66 1.79 -16.26 4.29
C ALA A 66 1.30 -16.98 5.57
N VAL A 67 0.10 -16.61 6.06
CA VAL A 67 -0.37 -17.12 7.37
C VAL A 67 -0.64 -18.62 7.39
N ASN A 68 -0.83 -19.25 6.23
CA ASN A 68 -0.95 -20.70 6.08
C ASN A 68 0.38 -21.42 5.84
N ASP A 69 1.51 -20.70 5.75
CA ASP A 69 2.82 -21.30 5.58
C ASP A 69 3.30 -21.97 6.88
N PRO A 70 3.87 -23.18 6.86
CA PRO A 70 4.38 -23.84 8.06
C PRO A 70 5.46 -23.05 8.83
N LEU A 71 6.14 -22.12 8.16
CA LEU A 71 7.16 -21.27 8.77
C LEU A 71 6.61 -19.94 9.30
N PHE A 72 5.33 -19.69 9.13
CA PHE A 72 4.68 -18.50 9.71
C PHE A 72 4.85 -18.44 11.23
N ARG A 73 5.23 -17.27 11.75
CA ARG A 73 5.38 -17.01 13.19
C ARG A 73 4.82 -15.63 13.49
N ASN A 74 3.75 -15.58 14.26
CA ASN A 74 3.19 -14.32 14.74
C ASN A 74 3.82 -13.98 16.09
N VAL A 75 5.03 -13.45 16.09
CA VAL A 75 5.74 -13.07 17.31
C VAL A 75 5.87 -11.55 17.41
N THR A 76 5.76 -11.04 18.64
CA THR A 76 5.74 -9.60 18.93
C THR A 76 7.13 -8.95 18.98
N THR A 77 8.19 -9.75 18.97
CA THR A 77 9.58 -9.28 18.97
C THR A 77 10.06 -9.11 17.55
N ASN A 78 10.09 -7.91 17.01
CA ASN A 78 10.64 -7.49 15.72
C ASN A 78 11.22 -8.65 14.86
N ASN A 79 10.36 -9.48 14.28
CA ASN A 79 10.72 -10.71 13.60
C ASN A 79 9.98 -10.80 12.26
N TRP A 80 10.71 -10.77 11.16
CA TRP A 80 10.21 -10.80 9.78
C TRP A 80 9.60 -12.15 9.37
N SER A 81 9.15 -12.95 10.29
CA SER A 81 8.62 -14.29 10.01
C SER A 81 7.09 -14.39 10.06
N GLY A 82 6.36 -13.28 10.15
CA GLY A 82 4.90 -13.40 10.15
C GLY A 82 4.14 -12.08 10.28
N GLN A 83 4.66 -11.07 10.96
CA GLN A 83 3.89 -9.84 11.16
C GLN A 83 3.84 -8.96 9.90
N ALA A 84 2.83 -8.09 9.81
CA ALA A 84 2.66 -7.12 8.75
C ALA A 84 3.61 -5.94 8.96
N GLU A 85 4.48 -5.69 7.99
CA GLU A 85 5.56 -4.71 8.11
C GLU A 85 5.18 -3.37 7.50
N ALA A 86 5.28 -2.29 8.25
CA ALA A 86 4.93 -0.94 7.79
C ALA A 86 5.70 -0.52 6.52
N LEU A 87 6.97 -0.93 6.39
CA LEU A 87 7.76 -0.67 5.18
C LEU A 87 7.21 -1.42 3.95
N THR A 88 6.60 -2.59 4.14
CA THR A 88 5.96 -3.33 3.05
C THR A 88 4.73 -2.60 2.54
N TYR A 89 3.98 -1.93 3.42
CA TYR A 89 2.87 -1.07 3.02
C TYR A 89 3.33 0.07 2.09
N GLN A 90 4.42 0.74 2.42
CA GLN A 90 4.99 1.79 1.56
C GLN A 90 5.39 1.25 0.18
N ARG A 91 6.03 0.09 0.14
CA ARG A 91 6.43 -0.55 -1.12
C ARG A 91 5.24 -1.06 -1.94
N ALA A 92 4.17 -1.50 -1.29
CA ALA A 92 2.97 -2.00 -1.94
C ALA A 92 2.30 -0.93 -2.82
N ILE A 93 2.35 0.35 -2.45
CA ILE A 93 1.81 1.44 -3.27
C ILE A 93 2.38 1.37 -4.69
N ARG A 94 3.68 1.50 -4.82
CA ARG A 94 4.34 1.49 -6.13
C ARG A 94 4.24 0.14 -6.83
N ALA A 95 4.31 -0.97 -6.08
CA ALA A 95 4.13 -2.30 -6.62
C ALA A 95 2.76 -2.46 -7.30
N LEU A 96 1.70 -1.99 -6.66
CA LEU A 96 0.35 -2.05 -7.20
C LEU A 96 0.12 -1.02 -8.32
N GLU A 97 0.65 0.20 -8.19
CA GLU A 97 0.55 1.25 -9.21
C GLU A 97 1.22 0.84 -10.53
N ASN A 98 2.37 0.16 -10.48
CA ASN A 98 3.08 -0.31 -11.67
C ASN A 98 2.26 -1.27 -12.54
N TYR A 99 1.32 -1.99 -11.96
CA TYR A 99 0.50 -2.99 -12.64
C TYR A 99 -0.99 -2.64 -12.69
N GLY A 100 -1.37 -1.43 -12.26
CA GLY A 100 -2.75 -0.95 -12.38
C GLY A 100 -3.72 -1.47 -11.31
N PHE A 101 -3.25 -2.09 -10.24
CA PHE A 101 -4.08 -2.57 -9.12
C PHE A 101 -4.45 -1.46 -8.14
N TYR A 102 -4.88 -0.30 -8.66
CA TYR A 102 -5.15 0.91 -7.88
C TYR A 102 -6.22 0.69 -6.80
N MET A 103 -7.21 -0.17 -7.07
CA MET A 103 -8.34 -0.44 -6.17
C MET A 103 -7.94 -1.03 -4.81
N LEU A 104 -6.77 -1.64 -4.70
CA LEU A 104 -6.27 -2.22 -3.44
C LEU A 104 -5.63 -1.17 -2.52
N ILE A 105 -5.17 -0.05 -3.07
CA ILE A 105 -4.43 0.98 -2.34
C ILE A 105 -5.26 1.60 -1.20
N PRO A 106 -6.52 2.03 -1.41
CA PRO A 106 -7.32 2.60 -0.33
C PRO A 106 -7.53 1.65 0.84
N THR A 107 -7.81 0.38 0.57
CA THR A 107 -7.99 -0.62 1.63
C THR A 107 -6.73 -0.79 2.46
N LEU A 108 -5.57 -0.93 1.83
CA LEU A 108 -4.29 -1.02 2.53
C LEU A 108 -4.01 0.23 3.37
N GLY A 109 -4.20 1.42 2.79
CA GLY A 109 -3.97 2.69 3.49
C GLY A 109 -4.88 2.88 4.70
N ARG A 110 -6.18 2.62 4.56
CA ARG A 110 -7.14 2.72 5.67
C ARG A 110 -6.81 1.75 6.80
N LYS A 111 -6.45 0.50 6.47
CA LYS A 111 -6.06 -0.50 7.48
C LYS A 111 -4.78 -0.11 8.22
N LEU A 112 -3.78 0.43 7.52
CA LEU A 112 -2.57 0.94 8.16
C LEU A 112 -2.89 2.12 9.09
N MET A 113 -3.65 3.11 8.62
CA MET A 113 -4.05 4.27 9.43
C MET A 113 -4.86 3.86 10.66
N GLN A 114 -5.75 2.88 10.51
CA GLN A 114 -6.53 2.32 11.62
C GLN A 114 -5.63 1.62 12.65
N ALA A 115 -4.63 0.86 12.20
CA ALA A 115 -3.70 0.16 13.09
C ALA A 115 -2.78 1.14 13.86
N ILE A 116 -2.37 2.23 13.22
CA ILE A 116 -1.59 3.30 13.87
C ILE A 116 -2.46 4.02 14.91
N GLY A 117 -3.73 4.23 14.61
CA GLY A 117 -4.72 4.79 15.51
C GLY A 117 -4.52 6.28 15.85
N PRO A 118 -5.40 6.86 16.67
CA PRO A 118 -5.36 8.26 17.06
C PRO A 118 -4.13 8.64 17.90
N GLU A 119 -3.51 7.66 18.55
CA GLU A 119 -2.29 7.85 19.35
C GLU A 119 -1.03 7.96 18.47
N CYS A 120 -1.18 7.83 17.15
CA CYS A 120 -0.09 7.93 16.18
C CYS A 120 1.09 6.97 16.49
N ARG A 121 0.79 5.72 16.77
CA ARG A 121 1.78 4.70 17.10
C ARG A 121 2.47 4.17 15.85
N PHE A 122 3.57 4.78 15.45
CA PHE A 122 4.37 4.41 14.29
C PHE A 122 5.37 3.32 14.65
N VAL A 123 4.94 2.07 14.61
CA VAL A 123 5.80 0.91 14.90
C VAL A 123 6.24 0.21 13.63
N GLN A 124 7.24 -0.65 13.73
CA GLN A 124 7.77 -1.37 12.58
C GLN A 124 6.79 -2.39 12.03
N GLN A 125 6.05 -3.08 12.90
CA GLN A 125 5.22 -4.22 12.53
C GLN A 125 3.91 -4.25 13.33
N TYR A 126 2.92 -4.94 12.77
CA TYR A 126 1.58 -5.08 13.32
C TYR A 126 1.15 -6.56 13.26
N ASP A 127 0.37 -6.98 14.23
CA ASP A 127 -0.25 -8.30 14.23
C ASP A 127 -1.20 -8.45 13.02
N PRO A 128 -1.04 -9.46 12.16
CA PRO A 128 -1.82 -9.59 10.94
C PRO A 128 -3.30 -9.91 11.18
N PHE A 129 -3.66 -10.40 12.35
CA PHE A 129 -5.05 -10.78 12.68
C PHE A 129 -5.80 -9.67 13.42
N THR A 130 -5.11 -8.91 14.26
CA THR A 130 -5.73 -7.89 15.12
C THR A 130 -5.40 -6.47 14.69
N GLY A 131 -4.34 -6.26 13.92
CA GLY A 131 -3.81 -4.94 13.59
C GLY A 131 -3.15 -4.23 14.78
N THR A 132 -3.01 -4.90 15.92
CA THR A 132 -2.39 -4.28 17.09
C THR A 132 -0.88 -4.16 16.92
N PRO A 133 -0.27 -3.03 17.32
CA PRO A 133 1.16 -2.91 17.37
C PRO A 133 1.71 -3.83 18.48
N PRO A 134 2.88 -4.46 18.28
CA PRO A 134 3.53 -5.21 19.34
C PRO A 134 3.96 -4.27 20.47
N VAL A 135 3.86 -4.74 21.68
CA VAL A 135 4.49 -4.07 22.82
C VAL A 135 5.94 -4.52 22.85
N ILE A 136 6.79 -3.88 22.05
CA ILE A 136 8.23 -4.09 22.12
C ILE A 136 8.77 -3.19 23.24
N CYS A 137 8.85 -3.74 24.42
CA CYS A 137 9.58 -3.12 25.53
C CYS A 137 10.78 -4.01 25.84
N GLU A 138 11.95 -3.56 25.51
CA GLU A 138 13.15 -4.05 26.22
C GLU A 138 13.03 -3.64 27.67
N PRO A 139 13.43 -4.49 28.64
CA PRO A 139 13.36 -4.13 30.06
C PRO A 139 14.05 -2.79 30.33
N GLY A 140 13.30 -1.82 30.85
CA GLY A 140 13.81 -0.48 31.19
C GLY A 140 13.88 0.52 30.03
N GLN A 141 13.42 0.16 28.82
CA GLN A 141 13.32 1.08 27.69
C GLN A 141 11.86 1.46 27.42
N PRO A 142 11.59 2.70 26.96
CA PRO A 142 10.24 3.06 26.50
C PRO A 142 9.86 2.25 25.27
N PRO A 143 8.54 2.07 24.97
CA PRO A 143 8.06 1.45 23.75
C PRO A 143 8.66 2.14 22.51
N GLN A 144 9.16 1.35 21.56
CA GLN A 144 9.71 1.89 20.30
C GLN A 144 8.56 2.15 19.33
N ASP A 145 8.01 3.36 19.32
CA ASP A 145 6.89 3.76 18.47
C ASP A 145 7.22 4.92 17.49
N ALA A 146 8.50 5.17 17.26
CA ALA A 146 8.97 6.19 16.32
C ALA A 146 9.66 5.58 15.09
N TYR A 147 8.99 4.65 14.40
CA TYR A 147 9.54 4.01 13.21
C TYR A 147 9.26 4.85 11.95
N GLY A 148 10.28 5.58 11.46
CA GLY A 148 10.16 6.47 10.32
C GLY A 148 9.51 5.89 9.05
N PRO A 149 9.79 4.64 8.63
CA PRO A 149 9.11 4.05 7.48
C PRO A 149 7.59 3.91 7.64
N ALA A 150 7.06 3.75 8.86
CA ALA A 150 5.61 3.76 9.08
C ALA A 150 5.02 5.16 8.85
N MET A 151 5.71 6.22 9.30
CA MET A 151 5.31 7.60 9.02
C MET A 151 5.31 7.90 7.53
N LEU A 152 6.37 7.49 6.80
CA LEU A 152 6.45 7.64 5.35
C LEU A 152 5.31 6.90 4.65
N SER A 153 4.97 5.70 5.10
CA SER A 153 3.85 4.94 4.55
C SER A 153 2.54 5.70 4.70
N VAL A 154 2.26 6.27 5.87
CA VAL A 154 1.04 7.06 6.10
C VAL A 154 1.00 8.30 5.20
N LEU A 155 2.10 9.03 5.07
CA LEU A 155 2.18 10.20 4.19
C LEU A 155 1.90 9.82 2.73
N GLU A 156 2.50 8.73 2.25
CA GLU A 156 2.30 8.22 0.89
C GLU A 156 0.84 7.79 0.64
N TYR A 157 0.21 7.07 1.58
CA TYR A 157 -1.20 6.71 1.47
C TYR A 157 -2.11 7.93 1.57
N THR A 158 -1.85 8.86 2.49
CA THR A 158 -2.62 10.09 2.61
C THR A 158 -2.62 10.88 1.31
N ALA A 159 -1.44 11.01 0.68
CA ALA A 159 -1.30 11.69 -0.59
C ALA A 159 -2.07 10.97 -1.73
N ARG A 160 -2.12 9.62 -1.73
CA ARG A 160 -2.89 8.84 -2.74
C ARG A 160 -4.39 8.88 -2.50
N LEU A 161 -4.82 8.82 -1.26
CA LEU A 161 -6.24 8.72 -0.94
C LEU A 161 -6.94 10.08 -0.94
N TYR A 162 -6.29 11.09 -0.37
CA TYR A 162 -6.91 12.38 -0.04
C TYR A 162 -6.10 13.58 -0.53
N GLY A 163 -5.02 13.35 -1.23
CA GLY A 163 -4.03 14.36 -1.58
C GLY A 163 -3.69 14.39 -3.06
N VAL A 164 -2.51 14.92 -3.31
CA VAL A 164 -1.89 14.96 -4.62
C VAL A 164 -0.45 14.46 -4.51
N SER A 165 -0.03 13.68 -5.50
CA SER A 165 1.33 13.13 -5.57
C SER A 165 1.92 13.39 -6.94
N PRO A 166 3.05 14.10 -7.06
CA PRO A 166 3.77 14.20 -8.32
C PRO A 166 4.43 12.85 -8.64
N VAL A 167 4.17 12.37 -9.86
CA VAL A 167 4.74 11.11 -10.37
C VAL A 167 5.31 11.39 -11.76
N ARG A 168 6.62 11.60 -11.85
CA ARG A 168 7.29 12.05 -13.07
C ARG A 168 6.67 13.36 -13.60
N ASP A 169 6.15 13.34 -14.82
CA ASP A 169 5.55 14.50 -15.50
C ASP A 169 4.04 14.59 -15.28
N THR A 170 3.51 13.90 -14.27
CA THR A 170 2.09 13.83 -13.97
C THR A 170 1.80 14.06 -12.49
N LEU A 171 0.55 14.41 -12.18
CA LEU A 171 0.02 14.46 -10.84
C LEU A 171 -1.03 13.36 -10.66
N VAL A 172 -0.97 12.66 -9.54
CA VAL A 172 -1.97 11.69 -9.12
C VAL A 172 -2.76 12.28 -7.95
N TRP A 173 -4.07 12.39 -8.11
CA TRP A 173 -4.99 12.97 -7.14
C TRP A 173 -5.92 11.88 -6.59
N GLY A 174 -6.21 11.95 -5.30
CA GLY A 174 -7.13 11.04 -4.64
C GLY A 174 -8.32 11.75 -4.04
N SER A 175 -9.55 11.31 -4.40
CA SER A 175 -10.80 11.83 -3.86
C SER A 175 -11.55 10.77 -3.04
N CYS A 176 -10.85 10.00 -2.21
CA CYS A 176 -11.48 8.96 -1.41
C CYS A 176 -12.54 9.53 -0.48
N SER A 177 -13.66 8.80 -0.37
CA SER A 177 -14.73 9.10 0.57
C SER A 177 -14.30 8.89 2.03
N GLY A 178 -15.08 9.47 2.95
CA GLY A 178 -14.91 9.26 4.39
C GLY A 178 -14.01 10.25 5.11
N ALA A 179 -13.34 11.18 4.40
CA ALA A 179 -12.58 12.26 5.03
C ALA A 179 -12.87 13.61 4.38
N ALA A 180 -13.16 14.61 5.22
CA ALA A 180 -13.18 16.00 4.79
C ALA A 180 -11.83 16.63 5.18
N CYS A 181 -11.03 17.02 4.20
CA CYS A 181 -9.70 17.56 4.44
C CYS A 181 -9.21 18.41 3.28
N ARG A 182 -8.20 19.21 3.56
CA ARG A 182 -7.43 19.95 2.54
C ARG A 182 -6.00 19.41 2.55
N TYR A 183 -5.49 19.09 1.39
CA TYR A 183 -4.11 18.69 1.20
C TYR A 183 -3.44 19.63 0.19
N THR A 184 -2.30 20.17 0.56
CA THR A 184 -1.52 21.05 -0.32
C THR A 184 -0.09 20.56 -0.39
N GLN A 185 0.48 20.54 -1.58
CA GLN A 185 1.88 20.27 -1.81
C GLN A 185 2.49 21.34 -2.69
N THR A 186 3.62 21.90 -2.26
CA THR A 186 4.34 22.92 -3.01
C THR A 186 5.72 22.40 -3.39
N VAL A 187 6.06 22.44 -4.67
CA VAL A 187 7.36 22.02 -5.20
C VAL A 187 7.77 23.00 -6.30
N ASN A 188 8.98 23.56 -6.19
CA ASN A 188 9.54 24.49 -7.18
C ASN A 188 8.57 25.62 -7.59
N ASP A 189 8.03 26.33 -6.60
CA ASP A 189 7.09 27.43 -6.75
C ASP A 189 5.71 27.09 -7.34
N HIS A 190 5.44 25.81 -7.63
CA HIS A 190 4.12 25.33 -8.00
C HIS A 190 3.39 24.77 -6.79
N SER A 191 2.12 25.11 -6.67
CA SER A 191 1.24 24.63 -5.60
C SER A 191 0.11 23.79 -6.17
N TRP A 192 -0.03 22.57 -5.65
CA TRP A 192 -1.13 21.67 -5.96
C TRP A 192 -1.96 21.45 -4.71
N GLU A 193 -3.25 21.72 -4.81
CA GLU A 193 -4.18 21.59 -3.69
C GLU A 193 -5.40 20.77 -4.07
N ILE A 194 -5.84 19.92 -3.16
CA ILE A 194 -7.13 19.26 -3.25
C ILE A 194 -7.92 19.45 -1.96
N VAL A 195 -9.19 19.77 -2.12
CA VAL A 195 -10.14 19.95 -1.01
C VAL A 195 -11.18 18.85 -1.11
N ASN A 196 -11.09 17.88 -0.22
CA ASN A 196 -12.05 16.77 -0.11
C ASN A 196 -13.19 17.17 0.83
N SER A 197 -14.42 16.94 0.42
CA SER A 197 -15.63 17.13 1.23
C SER A 197 -16.12 15.84 1.92
N GLY A 198 -15.47 14.69 1.64
CA GLY A 198 -15.96 13.37 2.00
C GLY A 198 -16.95 12.75 0.99
N HIS A 199 -17.48 13.56 0.07
CA HIS A 199 -18.43 13.15 -0.99
C HIS A 199 -17.94 13.52 -2.39
N GLY A 200 -16.76 14.06 -2.49
CA GLY A 200 -16.11 14.52 -3.71
C GLY A 200 -15.00 15.51 -3.38
N ALA A 201 -14.33 16.01 -4.41
CA ALA A 201 -13.19 16.89 -4.24
C ALA A 201 -13.12 18.00 -5.29
N GLU A 202 -12.46 19.10 -4.94
CA GLU A 202 -12.06 20.16 -5.85
C GLU A 202 -10.53 20.24 -5.88
N ALA A 203 -9.96 20.30 -7.08
CA ALA A 203 -8.51 20.37 -7.28
C ALA A 203 -8.09 21.73 -7.85
N PHE A 204 -6.93 22.19 -7.38
CA PHE A 204 -6.37 23.50 -7.73
C PHE A 204 -4.89 23.35 -8.10
N VAL A 205 -4.48 24.10 -9.11
CA VAL A 205 -3.08 24.31 -9.49
C VAL A 205 -2.78 25.79 -9.43
N ASP A 206 -1.79 26.19 -8.63
CA ASP A 206 -1.41 27.59 -8.40
C ASP A 206 -2.61 28.48 -8.04
N GLY A 207 -3.49 27.97 -7.16
CA GLY A 207 -4.69 28.65 -6.70
C GLY A 207 -5.86 28.67 -7.69
N ARG A 208 -5.68 28.18 -8.92
CA ARG A 208 -6.73 28.09 -9.94
C ARG A 208 -7.39 26.70 -9.89
N LYS A 209 -8.71 26.68 -9.75
CA LYS A 209 -9.48 25.43 -9.83
C LYS A 209 -9.35 24.80 -11.22
N VAL A 210 -8.94 23.53 -11.26
CA VAL A 210 -8.70 22.80 -12.50
C VAL A 210 -9.74 21.72 -12.78
N PHE A 211 -10.28 21.07 -11.73
CA PHE A 211 -11.40 20.15 -11.89
C PHE A 211 -12.18 19.97 -10.59
N THR A 212 -13.35 19.34 -10.71
CA THR A 212 -14.14 18.77 -9.60
C THR A 212 -14.32 17.29 -9.86
N ALA A 213 -14.24 16.47 -8.83
CA ALA A 213 -14.34 15.01 -8.90
C ALA A 213 -15.41 14.48 -7.94
N GLY A 214 -16.08 13.41 -8.33
CA GLY A 214 -16.87 12.58 -7.41
C GLY A 214 -16.00 11.83 -6.41
N PRO A 215 -16.59 11.09 -5.47
CA PRO A 215 -15.85 10.31 -4.49
C PRO A 215 -15.20 9.06 -5.12
N ASP A 216 -14.19 8.56 -4.43
CA ASP A 216 -13.51 7.30 -4.71
C ASP A 216 -12.89 7.20 -6.12
N LEU A 217 -12.24 8.30 -6.53
CA LEU A 217 -11.51 8.37 -7.79
C LEU A 217 -10.01 8.59 -7.55
N ARG A 218 -9.23 7.93 -8.40
CA ARG A 218 -7.83 8.22 -8.66
C ARG A 218 -7.74 8.94 -10.00
N ILE A 219 -7.33 10.19 -9.98
CA ILE A 219 -7.27 11.04 -11.16
C ILE A 219 -5.81 11.30 -11.49
N THR A 220 -5.42 11.12 -12.75
CA THR A 220 -4.10 11.49 -13.25
C THR A 220 -4.23 12.70 -14.16
N THR A 221 -3.41 13.73 -13.90
CA THR A 221 -3.36 14.94 -14.74
C THR A 221 -1.93 15.19 -15.21
N ASP A 222 -1.77 16.09 -16.18
CA ASP A 222 -0.49 16.76 -16.37
C ASP A 222 -0.20 17.73 -15.21
N LEU A 223 0.95 18.40 -15.24
CA LEU A 223 1.35 19.35 -14.19
C LEU A 223 0.48 20.61 -14.16
N GLN A 224 -0.28 20.91 -15.21
CA GLN A 224 -1.21 22.03 -15.35
C GLN A 224 -2.62 21.68 -14.89
N GLY A 225 -2.89 20.40 -14.58
CA GLY A 225 -4.17 19.92 -14.10
C GLY A 225 -5.16 19.45 -15.18
N HIS A 226 -4.71 19.28 -16.42
CA HIS A 226 -5.56 18.67 -17.45
C HIS A 226 -5.67 17.17 -17.21
N ILE A 227 -6.89 16.65 -17.16
CA ILE A 227 -7.17 15.26 -16.84
C ILE A 227 -6.70 14.36 -18.01
N LEU A 228 -5.81 13.43 -17.71
CA LEU A 228 -5.30 12.40 -18.61
C LEU A 228 -6.03 11.06 -18.42
N ARG A 229 -6.39 10.75 -17.16
CA ARG A 229 -7.05 9.49 -16.81
C ARG A 229 -7.78 9.60 -15.48
N ALA A 230 -8.88 8.85 -15.35
CA ALA A 230 -9.58 8.68 -14.08
C ALA A 230 -9.89 7.18 -13.88
N ASP A 231 -9.51 6.66 -12.73
CA ASP A 231 -9.74 5.28 -12.30
C ASP A 231 -10.61 5.29 -11.03
N ARG A 232 -11.42 4.25 -10.82
CA ARG A 232 -12.12 4.09 -9.55
C ARG A 232 -11.20 3.44 -8.52
N TYR A 233 -11.16 4.03 -7.32
CA TYR A 233 -10.75 3.32 -6.13
C TYR A 233 -11.92 2.46 -5.65
N GLY A 234 -11.67 1.18 -5.36
CA GLY A 234 -12.71 0.33 -4.77
C GLY A 234 -13.13 0.87 -3.40
N GLN A 235 -14.43 0.94 -3.15
CA GLN A 235 -14.97 0.96 -1.80
C GLN A 235 -14.87 -0.49 -1.31
N ASP A 236 -14.19 -0.75 -0.20
CA ASP A 236 -14.02 -2.09 0.39
C ASP A 236 -14.05 -3.19 -0.70
N ALA A 237 -12.98 -3.27 -1.47
CA ALA A 237 -12.91 -4.21 -2.57
C ALA A 237 -13.07 -5.61 -1.98
N ASP A 238 -14.27 -6.16 -2.13
CA ASP A 238 -14.45 -7.59 -2.00
C ASP A 238 -13.55 -8.20 -3.06
N VAL A 239 -12.51 -8.87 -2.62
CA VAL A 239 -11.43 -9.38 -3.48
C VAL A 239 -11.96 -10.28 -4.60
N HIS A 240 -13.19 -10.79 -4.43
CA HIS A 240 -13.91 -11.60 -5.41
C HIS A 240 -14.40 -10.81 -6.64
N ASP A 241 -14.49 -9.47 -6.57
CA ASP A 241 -14.96 -8.61 -7.66
C ASP A 241 -13.86 -8.03 -8.55
N ILE A 242 -12.60 -8.40 -8.32
CA ILE A 242 -11.47 -7.98 -9.15
C ILE A 242 -11.57 -8.67 -10.52
N LYS A 243 -12.20 -8.00 -11.47
CA LYS A 243 -12.09 -8.37 -12.88
C LYS A 243 -10.70 -7.95 -13.36
N LEU A 244 -9.83 -8.94 -13.48
CA LEU A 244 -8.52 -8.83 -14.11
C LEU A 244 -8.67 -8.81 -15.63
#